data_1a9af72fa6e25c85db4b01aa41cc9938
#
_entry.id   1a9af72fa6e25c85db4b01aa41cc9938
#
_cell.length_a   1.000
_cell.length_b   1.000
_cell.length_c   1.000
_cell.angle_alpha   90.00
_cell.angle_beta   90.00
_cell.angle_gamma   90.00
#
_symmetry.space_group_name_H-M   'P 1'
#
loop_
_entity.id
_entity.type
_entity.pdbx_description
1 polymer ?
#
loop_
_entity_poly.entity_id
_entity_poly.type
_entity_poly.pdbx_seq_one_letter_code
_entity_poly.pdbx_strand_id
1 'polypeptide(L)'
;TTGTEALAYGLLAGAQLAELPLTFASYPITPASSLLHTLSGLKQFEVVTFQAEDEIAAVCAAIGASFAGSLGITSSSGPGISLKGEAISLASATELPLVIVNTQRGGPSTGLPTKTEQSDLNQAMFGRHGDTMLPVVSASTSVDCFDVAIEAVRLATQFMTPVILLSDGYMANASEPWLVPNMEDYESFPVTFETNPEGFAPANRDPETLARVWAKPGTPGLEHRIGGIEKDFATGDISYDPENHQKMTDVRKDKIDGIARFIPEQDVSLGESSGKLAVVGWGSTYGAIHQAVKRCRQEKLDVSHIQIRYLNPFPQNLGELLLSYDTVLVPEMNTGQLVNVLRSKYLIDAKALNKVSGQPFKIREIEEAIKSLLEA
;
A
#
# COMPACT_ATOMS: atom_id res chain seq x y z
N THR A 1 9.64 -16.60 -11.06
CA THR A 1 8.47 -15.74 -11.29
C THR A 1 8.86 -14.29 -11.42
N THR A 2 8.04 -13.48 -12.06
CA THR A 2 8.15 -12.01 -12.07
C THR A 2 7.36 -11.41 -10.91
N GLY A 3 7.67 -10.17 -10.53
CA GLY A 3 6.89 -9.49 -9.50
C GLY A 3 5.42 -9.27 -9.89
N THR A 4 5.14 -9.06 -11.17
CA THR A 4 3.76 -8.98 -11.68
C THR A 4 3.00 -10.29 -11.51
N GLU A 5 3.62 -11.43 -11.80
CA GLU A 5 3.00 -12.74 -11.61
C GLU A 5 2.77 -13.02 -10.12
N ALA A 6 3.78 -12.79 -9.27
CA ALA A 6 3.65 -12.95 -7.83
C ALA A 6 2.53 -12.06 -7.26
N LEU A 7 2.45 -10.80 -7.70
CA LEU A 7 1.39 -9.87 -7.32
C LEU A 7 0.00 -10.38 -7.73
N ALA A 8 -0.15 -10.87 -8.96
CA ALA A 8 -1.42 -11.40 -9.45
C ALA A 8 -1.89 -12.61 -8.62
N TYR A 9 -0.97 -13.53 -8.33
CA TYR A 9 -1.27 -14.70 -7.48
C TYR A 9 -1.58 -14.28 -6.03
N GLY A 10 -0.87 -13.28 -5.49
CA GLY A 10 -1.12 -12.75 -4.14
C GLY A 10 -2.48 -12.07 -4.01
N LEU A 11 -2.90 -11.29 -5.03
CA LEU A 11 -4.24 -10.68 -5.06
C LEU A 11 -5.33 -11.75 -5.11
N LEU A 12 -5.14 -12.81 -5.90
CA LEU A 12 -6.07 -13.93 -5.96
C LEU A 12 -6.10 -14.69 -4.62
N ALA A 13 -4.94 -15.00 -4.06
CA ALA A 13 -4.85 -15.67 -2.76
C ALA A 13 -5.53 -14.86 -1.66
N GLY A 14 -5.29 -13.55 -1.61
CA GLY A 14 -5.96 -12.64 -0.67
C GLY A 14 -7.48 -12.66 -0.83
N ALA A 15 -7.99 -12.64 -2.05
CA ALA A 15 -9.43 -12.75 -2.33
C ALA A 15 -10.00 -14.09 -1.81
N GLN A 16 -9.28 -15.20 -1.99
CA GLN A 16 -9.69 -16.51 -1.48
C GLN A 16 -9.67 -16.56 0.05
N LEU A 17 -8.64 -15.99 0.70
CA LEU A 17 -8.55 -15.90 2.16
C LEU A 17 -9.65 -15.00 2.76
N ALA A 18 -10.12 -14.02 1.99
CA ALA A 18 -11.25 -13.15 2.34
C ALA A 18 -12.63 -13.75 1.98
N GLU A 19 -12.67 -14.88 1.28
CA GLU A 19 -13.88 -15.49 0.72
C GLU A 19 -14.68 -14.54 -0.18
N LEU A 20 -13.98 -13.73 -0.99
CA LEU A 20 -14.58 -12.75 -1.89
C LEU A 20 -14.33 -13.09 -3.36
N PRO A 21 -15.30 -12.84 -4.25
CA PRO A 21 -15.03 -12.78 -5.68
C PRO A 21 -14.09 -11.60 -5.98
N LEU A 22 -13.19 -11.77 -6.95
CA LEU A 22 -12.23 -10.76 -7.34
C LEU A 22 -12.64 -10.09 -8.64
N THR A 23 -12.71 -8.75 -8.63
CA THR A 23 -12.93 -7.93 -9.84
C THR A 23 -11.76 -6.98 -10.03
N PHE A 24 -11.01 -7.20 -11.10
CA PHE A 24 -9.89 -6.33 -11.49
C PHE A 24 -10.31 -5.45 -12.66
N ALA A 25 -10.38 -4.13 -12.41
CA ALA A 25 -10.69 -3.14 -13.43
C ALA A 25 -9.50 -2.24 -13.70
N SER A 26 -9.02 -2.23 -14.96
CA SER A 26 -7.83 -1.49 -15.36
C SER A 26 -7.95 -1.01 -16.81
N TYR A 27 -6.93 -0.36 -17.29
CA TYR A 27 -6.77 0.12 -18.67
C TYR A 27 -5.31 -0.04 -19.10
N PRO A 28 -4.98 0.01 -20.40
CA PRO A 28 -3.62 -0.18 -20.89
C PRO A 28 -2.69 0.96 -20.45
N ILE A 29 -1.69 0.64 -19.64
CA ILE A 29 -0.62 1.58 -19.22
C ILE A 29 0.67 0.82 -18.87
N THR A 30 1.81 1.30 -19.34
CA THR A 30 3.13 0.75 -18.99
C THR A 30 3.60 1.29 -17.63
N PRO A 31 4.10 0.42 -16.70
CA PRO A 31 4.29 -1.03 -16.82
C PRO A 31 3.13 -1.88 -16.26
N ALA A 32 2.00 -1.29 -15.88
CA ALA A 32 0.94 -1.96 -15.13
C ALA A 32 0.05 -2.91 -15.97
N SER A 33 0.11 -2.85 -17.30
CA SER A 33 -0.72 -3.69 -18.18
C SER A 33 -0.46 -5.18 -18.05
N SER A 34 0.75 -5.58 -17.66
CA SER A 34 1.10 -7.00 -17.48
C SER A 34 0.25 -7.66 -16.39
N LEU A 35 -0.17 -6.92 -15.35
CA LEU A 35 -1.04 -7.42 -14.30
C LEU A 35 -2.43 -7.80 -14.86
N LEU A 36 -3.01 -6.96 -15.74
CA LEU A 36 -4.27 -7.27 -16.42
C LEU A 36 -4.15 -8.55 -17.25
N HIS A 37 -3.05 -8.70 -18.00
CA HIS A 37 -2.82 -9.88 -18.82
C HIS A 37 -2.70 -11.15 -17.96
N THR A 38 -1.96 -11.10 -16.86
CA THR A 38 -1.80 -12.25 -15.96
C THR A 38 -3.15 -12.64 -15.34
N LEU A 39 -3.88 -11.68 -14.76
CA LEU A 39 -5.18 -11.95 -14.13
C LEU A 39 -6.22 -12.44 -15.14
N SER A 40 -6.23 -11.94 -16.37
CA SER A 40 -7.15 -12.41 -17.42
C SER A 40 -6.94 -13.86 -17.83
N GLY A 41 -5.76 -14.42 -17.55
CA GLY A 41 -5.44 -15.83 -17.73
C GLY A 41 -5.97 -16.75 -16.61
N LEU A 42 -6.38 -16.20 -15.45
CA LEU A 42 -6.80 -16.95 -14.27
C LEU A 42 -8.31 -17.18 -14.16
N LYS A 43 -8.99 -17.34 -15.29
CA LYS A 43 -10.46 -17.51 -15.38
C LYS A 43 -11.00 -18.70 -14.59
N GLN A 44 -10.20 -19.76 -14.44
CA GLN A 44 -10.56 -20.94 -13.65
C GLN A 44 -10.80 -20.65 -12.15
N PHE A 45 -10.36 -19.47 -11.67
CA PHE A 45 -10.57 -19.01 -10.30
C PHE A 45 -11.66 -17.92 -10.21
N GLU A 46 -12.52 -17.81 -11.21
CA GLU A 46 -13.62 -16.85 -11.27
C GLU A 46 -13.19 -15.37 -11.18
N VAL A 47 -11.95 -15.07 -11.60
CA VAL A 47 -11.45 -13.70 -11.67
C VAL A 47 -12.17 -12.94 -12.78
N VAL A 48 -12.86 -11.86 -12.40
CA VAL A 48 -13.48 -10.94 -13.35
C VAL A 48 -12.46 -9.86 -13.72
N THR A 49 -12.11 -9.77 -15.01
CA THR A 49 -11.25 -8.70 -15.51
C THR A 49 -12.04 -7.77 -16.43
N PHE A 50 -11.93 -6.48 -16.19
CA PHE A 50 -12.59 -5.44 -16.97
C PHE A 50 -11.56 -4.43 -17.48
N GLN A 51 -11.47 -4.28 -18.80
CA GLN A 51 -10.67 -3.24 -19.43
C GLN A 51 -11.54 -2.03 -19.74
N ALA A 52 -11.28 -0.93 -19.06
CA ALA A 52 -11.93 0.36 -19.27
C ALA A 52 -11.23 1.18 -20.37
N GLU A 53 -11.87 2.26 -20.78
CA GLU A 53 -11.29 3.20 -21.75
C GLU A 53 -10.18 4.08 -21.15
N ASP A 54 -10.27 4.41 -19.85
CA ASP A 54 -9.31 5.27 -19.15
C ASP A 54 -9.20 4.97 -17.66
N GLU A 55 -8.36 5.76 -16.98
CA GLU A 55 -8.05 5.67 -15.56
C GLU A 55 -9.28 5.84 -14.67
N ILE A 56 -10.14 6.79 -15.00
CA ILE A 56 -11.30 7.18 -14.19
C ILE A 56 -12.35 6.09 -14.27
N ALA A 57 -12.67 5.64 -15.49
CA ALA A 57 -13.61 4.55 -15.73
C ALA A 57 -13.16 3.27 -15.03
N ALA A 58 -11.85 2.95 -15.09
CA ALA A 58 -11.29 1.76 -14.44
C ALA A 58 -11.48 1.79 -12.91
N VAL A 59 -11.09 2.87 -12.24
CA VAL A 59 -11.23 2.95 -10.78
C VAL A 59 -12.70 3.00 -10.35
N CYS A 60 -13.57 3.69 -11.09
CA CYS A 60 -14.99 3.72 -10.80
C CYS A 60 -15.65 2.34 -10.95
N ALA A 61 -15.24 1.55 -11.95
CA ALA A 61 -15.71 0.17 -12.09
C ALA A 61 -15.27 -0.71 -10.90
N ALA A 62 -14.02 -0.57 -10.43
CA ALA A 62 -13.54 -1.29 -9.24
C ALA A 62 -14.29 -0.88 -7.96
N ILE A 63 -14.60 0.41 -7.78
CA ILE A 63 -15.43 0.91 -6.66
C ILE A 63 -16.84 0.31 -6.74
N GLY A 64 -17.44 0.29 -7.92
CA GLY A 64 -18.74 -0.33 -8.14
C GLY A 64 -18.75 -1.83 -7.81
N ALA A 65 -17.69 -2.56 -8.16
CA ALA A 65 -17.52 -3.96 -7.81
C ALA A 65 -17.43 -4.15 -6.28
N SER A 66 -16.68 -3.30 -5.59
CA SER A 66 -16.61 -3.33 -4.12
C SER A 66 -17.97 -3.01 -3.49
N PHE A 67 -18.70 -2.04 -4.00
CA PHE A 67 -20.07 -1.77 -3.53
C PHE A 67 -20.97 -2.99 -3.68
N ALA A 68 -20.82 -3.73 -4.77
CA ALA A 68 -21.61 -4.95 -5.06
C ALA A 68 -21.17 -6.19 -4.26
N GLY A 69 -20.14 -6.09 -3.41
CA GLY A 69 -19.66 -7.20 -2.57
C GLY A 69 -18.55 -8.06 -3.19
N SER A 70 -17.83 -7.52 -4.17
CA SER A 70 -16.61 -8.13 -4.73
C SER A 70 -15.36 -7.41 -4.17
N LEU A 71 -14.20 -8.05 -4.17
CA LEU A 71 -12.95 -7.36 -3.96
C LEU A 71 -12.62 -6.54 -5.22
N GLY A 72 -12.80 -5.23 -5.15
CA GLY A 72 -12.43 -4.30 -6.23
C GLY A 72 -10.93 -4.03 -6.24
N ILE A 73 -10.29 -4.19 -7.40
CA ILE A 73 -8.86 -3.91 -7.57
C ILE A 73 -8.68 -3.08 -8.84
N THR A 74 -7.79 -2.11 -8.77
CA THR A 74 -7.35 -1.35 -9.95
C THR A 74 -5.83 -1.20 -9.96
N SER A 75 -5.24 -1.02 -11.13
CA SER A 75 -3.81 -0.74 -11.25
C SER A 75 -3.54 0.48 -12.11
N SER A 76 -2.41 1.13 -11.86
CA SER A 76 -1.91 2.23 -12.68
C SER A 76 -0.43 2.50 -12.41
N SER A 77 0.03 3.64 -12.88
CA SER A 77 1.32 4.27 -12.61
C SER A 77 1.08 5.73 -12.26
N GLY A 78 2.09 6.46 -11.78
CA GLY A 78 1.98 7.81 -11.24
C GLY A 78 1.00 8.76 -11.93
N PRO A 79 1.09 9.01 -13.25
CA PRO A 79 0.15 9.91 -13.92
C PRO A 79 -1.30 9.43 -13.85
N GLY A 80 -1.54 8.12 -13.95
CA GLY A 80 -2.88 7.58 -13.85
C GLY A 80 -3.42 7.59 -12.42
N ILE A 81 -2.57 7.43 -11.41
CA ILE A 81 -2.96 7.61 -10.00
C ILE A 81 -3.41 9.06 -9.76
N SER A 82 -2.76 10.05 -10.37
CA SER A 82 -3.20 11.45 -10.30
C SER A 82 -4.62 11.63 -10.83
N LEU A 83 -4.95 11.02 -11.96
CA LEU A 83 -6.29 11.08 -12.56
C LEU A 83 -7.35 10.34 -11.74
N LYS A 84 -6.96 9.29 -11.00
CA LYS A 84 -7.83 8.54 -10.08
C LYS A 84 -8.09 9.25 -8.75
N GLY A 85 -7.40 10.36 -8.45
CA GLY A 85 -7.35 10.99 -7.12
C GLY A 85 -8.73 11.27 -6.51
N GLU A 86 -9.67 11.79 -7.28
CA GLU A 86 -11.04 12.06 -6.80
C GLU A 86 -11.80 10.75 -6.50
N ALA A 87 -11.77 9.78 -7.40
CA ALA A 87 -12.42 8.49 -7.18
C ALA A 87 -11.84 7.72 -5.98
N ILE A 88 -10.53 7.83 -5.72
CA ILE A 88 -9.90 7.28 -4.52
C ILE A 88 -10.44 7.98 -3.25
N SER A 89 -10.61 9.30 -3.29
CA SER A 89 -11.24 10.06 -2.21
C SER A 89 -12.70 9.65 -2.01
N LEU A 90 -13.45 9.40 -3.09
CA LEU A 90 -14.81 8.87 -3.03
C LEU A 90 -14.83 7.48 -2.34
N ALA A 91 -13.93 6.57 -2.71
CA ALA A 91 -13.85 5.25 -2.08
C ALA A 91 -13.53 5.35 -0.58
N SER A 92 -12.69 6.29 -0.18
CA SER A 92 -12.44 6.60 1.24
C SER A 92 -13.67 7.18 1.94
N ALA A 93 -14.38 8.12 1.34
CA ALA A 93 -15.59 8.73 1.92
C ALA A 93 -16.74 7.73 2.02
N THR A 94 -16.85 6.79 1.09
CA THR A 94 -17.85 5.71 1.10
C THR A 94 -17.39 4.51 1.92
N GLU A 95 -16.15 4.50 2.36
CA GLU A 95 -15.52 3.42 3.15
C GLU A 95 -15.74 2.05 2.49
N LEU A 96 -15.32 1.95 1.25
CA LEU A 96 -15.33 0.71 0.47
C LEU A 96 -13.93 0.11 0.39
N PRO A 97 -13.77 -1.21 0.52
CA PRO A 97 -12.49 -1.86 0.30
C PRO A 97 -12.08 -1.74 -1.16
N LEU A 98 -10.86 -1.32 -1.40
CA LEU A 98 -10.31 -1.18 -2.75
C LEU A 98 -8.78 -1.38 -2.69
N VAL A 99 -8.23 -2.23 -3.52
CA VAL A 99 -6.78 -2.33 -3.66
C VAL A 99 -6.32 -1.56 -4.90
N ILE A 100 -5.42 -0.60 -4.69
CA ILE A 100 -4.88 0.25 -5.75
C ILE A 100 -3.41 -0.08 -5.92
N VAL A 101 -3.09 -0.80 -6.99
CA VAL A 101 -1.70 -1.13 -7.32
C VAL A 101 -1.09 0.01 -8.11
N ASN A 102 -0.07 0.66 -7.55
CA ASN A 102 0.74 1.65 -8.24
C ASN A 102 2.10 1.07 -8.61
N THR A 103 2.28 0.75 -9.89
CA THR A 103 3.59 0.35 -10.43
C THR A 103 4.33 1.60 -10.85
N GLN A 104 5.18 2.13 -9.95
CA GLN A 104 5.89 3.39 -10.13
C GLN A 104 6.86 3.36 -11.31
N ARG A 105 6.99 4.49 -11.97
CA ARG A 105 7.92 4.70 -13.08
C ARG A 105 8.49 6.12 -13.05
N GLY A 106 9.56 6.35 -13.80
CA GLY A 106 10.17 7.67 -13.91
C GLY A 106 9.19 8.73 -14.43
N GLY A 107 9.02 9.80 -13.66
CA GLY A 107 8.17 10.96 -13.96
C GLY A 107 8.97 12.18 -14.36
N PRO A 108 8.35 13.37 -14.42
CA PRO A 108 6.91 13.64 -14.32
C PRO A 108 6.13 13.34 -15.61
N SER A 109 4.78 13.29 -15.51
CA SER A 109 3.84 12.98 -16.61
C SER A 109 4.16 11.60 -17.21
N THR A 110 4.21 11.46 -18.54
CA THR A 110 4.60 10.22 -19.22
C THR A 110 6.03 9.81 -18.86
N GLY A 111 6.92 10.79 -18.69
CA GLY A 111 8.28 10.63 -18.20
C GLY A 111 9.08 9.53 -18.92
N LEU A 112 9.55 8.56 -18.14
CA LEU A 112 10.31 7.40 -18.60
C LEU A 112 9.50 6.12 -18.36
N PRO A 113 8.56 5.73 -19.23
CA PRO A 113 7.56 4.69 -18.96
C PRO A 113 8.14 3.31 -18.61
N THR A 114 9.36 3.02 -19.08
CA THR A 114 10.05 1.74 -18.88
C THR A 114 11.15 1.80 -17.84
N LYS A 115 11.30 2.93 -17.12
CA LYS A 115 12.33 3.13 -16.12
C LYS A 115 11.74 3.17 -14.73
N THR A 116 12.48 2.59 -13.77
CA THR A 116 12.03 2.49 -12.38
C THR A 116 12.39 3.75 -11.60
N GLU A 117 11.49 4.18 -10.74
CA GLU A 117 11.68 5.19 -9.70
C GLU A 117 10.76 4.90 -8.51
N GLN A 118 11.01 5.55 -7.38
CA GLN A 118 10.15 5.57 -6.19
C GLN A 118 9.50 6.96 -6.04
N SER A 119 8.96 7.49 -7.14
CA SER A 119 8.56 8.90 -7.27
C SER A 119 7.19 9.23 -6.66
N ASP A 120 6.40 8.22 -6.29
CA ASP A 120 4.98 8.40 -6.01
C ASP A 120 4.61 8.28 -4.51
N LEU A 121 5.58 8.20 -3.58
CA LEU A 121 5.28 8.06 -2.15
C LEU A 121 4.49 9.26 -1.61
N ASN A 122 4.93 10.49 -1.92
CA ASN A 122 4.20 11.68 -1.50
C ASN A 122 2.78 11.73 -2.10
N GLN A 123 2.62 11.31 -3.35
CA GLN A 123 1.30 11.19 -3.97
C GLN A 123 0.44 10.14 -3.26
N ALA A 124 1.00 8.99 -2.92
CA ALA A 124 0.30 7.93 -2.21
C ALA A 124 -0.12 8.35 -0.80
N MET A 125 0.71 9.11 -0.09
CA MET A 125 0.43 9.56 1.27
C MET A 125 -0.45 10.82 1.32
N PHE A 126 -0.18 11.81 0.45
CA PHE A 126 -0.71 13.16 0.59
C PHE A 126 -1.41 13.71 -0.68
N GLY A 127 -1.43 12.96 -1.78
CA GLY A 127 -1.84 13.44 -3.09
C GLY A 127 -3.36 13.47 -3.34
N ARG A 128 -4.17 13.62 -2.30
CA ARG A 128 -5.63 13.72 -2.42
C ARG A 128 -6.13 15.02 -1.80
N HIS A 129 -7.33 15.46 -2.22
CA HIS A 129 -7.99 16.61 -1.60
C HIS A 129 -8.70 16.20 -0.30
N GLY A 130 -8.92 17.16 0.57
CA GLY A 130 -9.42 16.92 1.92
C GLY A 130 -8.40 16.18 2.79
N ASP A 131 -8.69 16.01 4.07
CA ASP A 131 -7.83 15.29 5.01
C ASP A 131 -8.06 13.78 4.91
N THR A 132 -7.73 13.21 3.75
CA THR A 132 -7.95 11.80 3.42
C THR A 132 -6.66 11.00 3.56
N MET A 133 -6.58 10.20 4.62
CA MET A 133 -5.49 9.26 4.83
C MET A 133 -5.84 7.88 4.28
N LEU A 134 -4.85 7.15 3.78
CA LEU A 134 -4.99 5.77 3.33
C LEU A 134 -3.82 4.93 3.81
N PRO A 135 -4.02 3.61 4.03
CA PRO A 135 -2.92 2.68 4.20
C PRO A 135 -2.07 2.64 2.92
N VAL A 136 -0.76 2.65 3.11
CA VAL A 136 0.24 2.53 2.04
C VAL A 136 1.23 1.45 2.40
N VAL A 137 1.32 0.42 1.57
CA VAL A 137 2.25 -0.70 1.72
C VAL A 137 3.14 -0.83 0.50
N SER A 138 4.33 -1.38 0.66
CA SER A 138 5.29 -1.55 -0.44
C SER A 138 5.92 -2.93 -0.40
N ALA A 139 6.03 -3.56 -1.57
CA ALA A 139 6.82 -4.76 -1.77
C ALA A 139 8.32 -4.42 -1.79
N SER A 140 9.17 -5.36 -1.41
CA SER A 140 10.64 -5.21 -1.34
C SER A 140 11.37 -6.01 -2.43
N THR A 141 10.80 -7.12 -2.88
CA THR A 141 11.34 -7.98 -3.94
C THR A 141 10.22 -8.46 -4.87
N SER A 142 10.58 -9.12 -5.96
CA SER A 142 9.59 -9.64 -6.90
C SER A 142 8.68 -10.71 -6.24
N VAL A 143 9.22 -11.62 -5.44
CA VAL A 143 8.41 -12.64 -4.76
C VAL A 143 7.63 -12.06 -3.59
N ASP A 144 8.14 -11.05 -2.88
CA ASP A 144 7.45 -10.35 -1.80
C ASP A 144 6.17 -9.63 -2.28
N CYS A 145 6.04 -9.41 -3.60
CA CYS A 145 4.80 -8.92 -4.20
C CYS A 145 3.59 -9.84 -3.89
N PHE A 146 3.81 -11.15 -3.67
CA PHE A 146 2.77 -12.09 -3.29
C PHE A 146 2.22 -11.78 -1.88
N ASP A 147 3.11 -11.72 -0.90
CA ASP A 147 2.73 -11.51 0.50
C ASP A 147 2.13 -10.12 0.74
N VAL A 148 2.73 -9.10 0.12
CA VAL A 148 2.22 -7.73 0.26
C VAL A 148 0.87 -7.53 -0.43
N ALA A 149 0.57 -8.32 -1.46
CA ALA A 149 -0.75 -8.30 -2.10
C ALA A 149 -1.83 -8.90 -1.18
N ILE A 150 -1.54 -10.03 -0.53
CA ILE A 150 -2.44 -10.61 0.49
C ILE A 150 -2.67 -9.61 1.61
N GLU A 151 -1.61 -8.97 2.10
CA GLU A 151 -1.71 -7.97 3.16
C GLU A 151 -2.53 -6.75 2.74
N ALA A 152 -2.37 -6.25 1.52
CA ALA A 152 -3.19 -5.15 1.01
C ALA A 152 -4.69 -5.51 0.96
N VAL A 153 -5.02 -6.76 0.59
CA VAL A 153 -6.40 -7.25 0.61
C VAL A 153 -6.92 -7.34 2.04
N ARG A 154 -6.14 -7.91 2.96
CA ARG A 154 -6.50 -7.99 4.39
C ARG A 154 -6.81 -6.62 4.97
N LEU A 155 -5.93 -5.65 4.78
CA LEU A 155 -6.12 -4.29 5.26
C LEU A 155 -7.35 -3.62 4.63
N ALA A 156 -7.55 -3.78 3.32
CA ALA A 156 -8.69 -3.17 2.63
C ALA A 156 -10.02 -3.69 3.16
N THR A 157 -10.14 -5.01 3.36
CA THR A 157 -11.39 -5.66 3.78
C THR A 157 -11.63 -5.51 5.28
N GLN A 158 -10.62 -5.70 6.11
CA GLN A 158 -10.73 -5.63 7.56
C GLN A 158 -11.07 -4.21 8.05
N PHE A 159 -10.54 -3.18 7.37
CA PHE A 159 -10.76 -1.79 7.76
C PHE A 159 -11.74 -1.03 6.85
N MET A 160 -12.33 -1.70 5.86
CA MET A 160 -13.26 -1.06 4.92
C MET A 160 -12.71 0.25 4.36
N THR A 161 -11.57 0.18 3.68
CA THR A 161 -10.84 1.36 3.20
C THR A 161 -10.07 1.04 1.92
N PRO A 162 -9.84 2.00 1.02
CA PRO A 162 -8.85 1.83 -0.03
C PRO A 162 -7.45 1.64 0.56
N VAL A 163 -6.64 0.80 -0.09
CA VAL A 163 -5.22 0.57 0.24
C VAL A 163 -4.37 0.79 -0.99
N ILE A 164 -3.29 1.56 -0.87
CA ILE A 164 -2.32 1.75 -1.94
C ILE A 164 -1.16 0.77 -1.76
N LEU A 165 -0.95 -0.09 -2.76
CA LEU A 165 0.19 -0.98 -2.85
C LEU A 165 1.20 -0.39 -3.85
N LEU A 166 2.37 0.01 -3.34
CA LEU A 166 3.47 0.54 -4.13
C LEU A 166 4.38 -0.61 -4.60
N SER A 167 4.47 -0.77 -5.90
CA SER A 167 5.48 -1.53 -6.63
C SER A 167 6.23 -0.56 -7.54
N ASP A 168 7.15 -1.05 -8.35
CA ASP A 168 7.82 -0.24 -9.37
C ASP A 168 8.18 -1.07 -10.61
N GLY A 169 8.64 -0.38 -11.66
CA GLY A 169 8.96 -1.02 -12.93
C GLY A 169 10.09 -2.05 -12.86
N TYR A 170 11.01 -1.95 -11.87
CA TYR A 170 12.04 -2.96 -11.67
C TYR A 170 11.43 -4.23 -11.07
N MET A 171 10.75 -4.14 -9.93
CA MET A 171 10.10 -5.30 -9.29
C MET A 171 9.11 -6.00 -10.21
N ALA A 172 8.28 -5.23 -10.92
CA ALA A 172 7.25 -5.78 -11.80
C ALA A 172 7.83 -6.70 -12.90
N ASN A 173 9.02 -6.36 -13.43
CA ASN A 173 9.63 -7.06 -14.58
C ASN A 173 10.82 -7.95 -14.19
N ALA A 174 11.44 -7.74 -13.03
CA ALA A 174 12.51 -8.60 -12.55
C ALA A 174 11.98 -9.99 -12.22
N SER A 175 12.81 -11.00 -12.44
CA SER A 175 12.49 -12.38 -12.14
C SER A 175 13.42 -12.92 -11.07
N GLU A 176 12.88 -13.71 -10.16
CA GLU A 176 13.65 -14.44 -9.15
C GLU A 176 13.12 -15.85 -8.94
N PRO A 177 13.94 -16.78 -8.44
CA PRO A 177 13.46 -18.09 -8.02
C PRO A 177 12.40 -17.93 -6.93
N TRP A 178 11.32 -18.68 -7.03
CA TRP A 178 10.23 -18.64 -6.07
C TRP A 178 9.82 -20.04 -5.65
N LEU A 179 9.89 -20.28 -4.36
CA LEU A 179 9.26 -21.44 -3.75
C LEU A 179 7.79 -21.07 -3.48
N VAL A 180 6.89 -21.64 -4.28
CA VAL A 180 5.45 -21.39 -4.12
C VAL A 180 5.02 -21.76 -2.71
N PRO A 181 4.45 -20.82 -1.93
CA PRO A 181 4.08 -21.09 -0.55
C PRO A 181 2.88 -22.05 -0.47
N ASN A 182 2.75 -22.74 0.66
CA ASN A 182 1.54 -23.49 0.97
C ASN A 182 0.48 -22.51 1.50
N MET A 183 -0.73 -22.52 0.90
CA MET A 183 -1.81 -21.64 1.35
C MET A 183 -2.32 -21.97 2.77
N GLU A 184 -2.06 -23.18 3.28
CA GLU A 184 -2.37 -23.54 4.67
C GLU A 184 -1.53 -22.78 5.70
N ASP A 185 -0.40 -22.18 5.27
CA ASP A 185 0.47 -21.36 6.14
C ASP A 185 -0.07 -19.93 6.32
N TYR A 186 -1.12 -19.54 5.57
CA TYR A 186 -1.75 -18.23 5.66
C TYR A 186 -3.03 -18.27 6.48
N GLU A 187 -3.16 -17.34 7.41
CA GLU A 187 -4.38 -17.18 8.19
C GLU A 187 -5.52 -16.64 7.30
N SER A 188 -6.67 -17.31 7.38
CA SER A 188 -7.88 -16.87 6.68
C SER A 188 -8.51 -15.66 7.39
N PHE A 189 -9.05 -14.72 6.62
CA PHE A 189 -9.73 -13.53 7.11
C PHE A 189 -11.07 -13.31 6.37
N PRO A 190 -12.02 -14.25 6.48
CA PRO A 190 -13.26 -14.22 5.72
C PRO A 190 -14.08 -12.96 6.05
N VAL A 191 -14.61 -12.34 5.00
CA VAL A 191 -15.49 -11.18 5.12
C VAL A 191 -16.90 -11.62 5.44
N THR A 192 -17.47 -11.07 6.51
CA THR A 192 -18.87 -11.27 6.85
C THR A 192 -19.69 -10.08 6.39
N PHE A 193 -20.66 -10.32 5.51
CA PHE A 193 -21.61 -9.29 5.09
C PHE A 193 -22.74 -9.16 6.12
N GLU A 194 -23.15 -7.92 6.35
CA GLU A 194 -24.33 -7.67 7.18
C GLU A 194 -25.61 -8.17 6.49
N THR A 195 -26.42 -8.88 7.22
CA THR A 195 -27.69 -9.45 6.73
C THR A 195 -28.86 -9.24 7.69
N ASN A 196 -28.59 -8.78 8.92
CA ASN A 196 -29.63 -8.56 9.93
C ASN A 196 -30.21 -7.15 9.80
N PRO A 197 -31.52 -7.00 9.53
CA PRO A 197 -32.14 -5.68 9.46
C PRO A 197 -32.39 -5.03 10.83
N GLU A 198 -32.35 -5.79 11.92
CA GLU A 198 -32.59 -5.25 13.25
C GLU A 198 -31.42 -4.37 13.72
N GLY A 199 -31.69 -3.07 13.93
CA GLY A 199 -30.67 -2.12 14.34
C GLY A 199 -29.64 -1.75 13.25
N PHE A 200 -29.89 -2.14 12.00
CA PHE A 200 -29.01 -1.80 10.89
C PHE A 200 -28.96 -0.28 10.66
N ALA A 201 -27.75 0.24 10.60
CA ALA A 201 -27.43 1.51 9.97
C ALA A 201 -26.14 1.34 9.15
N PRO A 202 -26.06 1.94 7.96
CA PRO A 202 -24.88 1.77 7.10
C PRO A 202 -23.58 2.34 7.71
N ALA A 203 -23.72 3.18 8.73
CA ALA A 203 -22.63 3.77 9.51
C ALA A 203 -22.25 2.97 10.77
N ASN A 204 -22.94 1.87 11.08
CA ASN A 204 -22.55 1.00 12.20
C ASN A 204 -21.09 0.54 12.03
N ARG A 205 -20.33 0.64 13.12
CA ARG A 205 -18.89 0.41 13.09
C ARG A 205 -18.45 -0.63 14.09
N ASP A 206 -17.48 -1.41 13.71
CA ASP A 206 -16.71 -2.21 14.65
C ASP A 206 -15.94 -1.29 15.61
N PRO A 207 -15.99 -1.51 16.93
CA PRO A 207 -15.39 -0.59 17.91
C PRO A 207 -13.84 -0.64 17.92
N GLU A 208 -13.22 -1.71 17.44
CA GLU A 208 -11.76 -1.86 17.44
C GLU A 208 -11.12 -1.35 16.16
N THR A 209 -11.71 -1.71 15.02
CA THR A 209 -11.18 -1.37 13.69
C THR A 209 -11.75 -0.08 13.13
N LEU A 210 -12.88 0.40 13.67
CA LEU A 210 -13.69 1.50 13.13
C LEU A 210 -14.19 1.25 11.69
N ALA A 211 -14.10 0.01 11.21
CA ALA A 211 -14.67 -0.41 9.95
C ALA A 211 -16.19 -0.37 10.01
N ARG A 212 -16.83 0.22 8.99
CA ARG A 212 -18.29 0.14 8.89
C ARG A 212 -18.73 -1.24 8.42
N VAL A 213 -19.98 -1.58 8.71
CA VAL A 213 -20.60 -2.81 8.20
C VAL A 213 -20.67 -2.80 6.67
N TRP A 214 -20.54 -3.98 6.06
CA TRP A 214 -20.64 -4.14 4.62
C TRP A 214 -21.90 -4.92 4.27
N ALA A 215 -22.93 -4.22 3.76
CA ALA A 215 -24.16 -4.81 3.27
C ALA A 215 -24.18 -4.82 1.74
N LYS A 216 -24.53 -5.96 1.15
CA LYS A 216 -24.66 -6.07 -0.32
C LYS A 216 -25.94 -5.40 -0.80
N PRO A 217 -25.92 -4.68 -1.93
CA PRO A 217 -27.13 -4.18 -2.56
C PRO A 217 -28.14 -5.31 -2.82
N GLY A 218 -29.41 -5.06 -2.50
CA GLY A 218 -30.48 -6.04 -2.67
C GLY A 218 -30.68 -6.97 -1.47
N THR A 219 -29.93 -6.84 -0.38
CA THR A 219 -30.21 -7.55 0.89
C THR A 219 -31.50 -6.97 1.51
N PRO A 220 -32.56 -7.78 1.69
CA PRO A 220 -33.84 -7.29 2.18
C PRO A 220 -33.73 -6.63 3.55
N GLY A 221 -34.32 -5.43 3.70
CA GLY A 221 -34.32 -4.66 4.95
C GLY A 221 -33.03 -3.91 5.23
N LEU A 222 -32.05 -3.97 4.32
CA LEU A 222 -30.76 -3.27 4.41
C LEU A 222 -30.61 -2.23 3.29
N GLU A 223 -31.73 -1.76 2.74
CA GLU A 223 -31.73 -0.72 1.73
C GLU A 223 -31.15 0.56 2.31
N HIS A 224 -30.05 1.01 1.71
CA HIS A 224 -29.33 2.19 2.20
C HIS A 224 -28.65 2.94 1.06
N ARG A 225 -28.21 4.15 1.35
CA ARG A 225 -27.49 5.01 0.44
C ARG A 225 -26.07 5.21 0.94
N ILE A 226 -25.10 5.08 0.02
CA ILE A 226 -23.74 5.58 0.21
C ILE A 226 -23.43 6.60 -0.89
N GLY A 227 -22.49 7.50 -0.64
CA GLY A 227 -22.08 8.52 -1.62
C GLY A 227 -21.02 9.44 -1.05
N GLY A 228 -20.51 10.36 -1.88
CA GLY A 228 -19.40 11.25 -1.53
C GLY A 228 -19.79 12.45 -0.66
N ILE A 229 -21.09 12.73 -0.49
CA ILE A 229 -21.55 13.79 0.44
C ILE A 229 -21.36 13.28 1.87
N GLU A 230 -20.92 14.16 2.79
CA GLU A 230 -20.68 13.80 4.19
C GLU A 230 -21.92 13.20 4.84
N LYS A 231 -21.70 12.21 5.69
CA LYS A 231 -22.74 11.43 6.34
C LYS A 231 -22.71 11.61 7.85
N ASP A 232 -23.86 11.50 8.44
CA ASP A 232 -24.00 11.43 9.88
C ASP A 232 -23.28 10.17 10.41
N PHE A 233 -22.53 10.33 11.47
CA PHE A 233 -21.73 9.28 12.09
C PHE A 233 -22.57 8.07 12.57
N ALA A 234 -23.79 8.31 13.04
CA ALA A 234 -24.63 7.27 13.62
C ALA A 234 -25.58 6.66 12.60
N THR A 235 -26.23 7.49 11.76
CA THR A 235 -27.30 7.03 10.86
C THR A 235 -26.82 6.72 9.45
N GLY A 236 -25.74 7.39 9.00
CA GLY A 236 -25.27 7.33 7.61
C GLY A 236 -26.09 8.20 6.64
N ASP A 237 -27.02 9.02 7.14
CA ASP A 237 -27.74 9.99 6.34
C ASP A 237 -26.85 11.19 5.96
N ILE A 238 -27.24 11.93 4.93
CA ILE A 238 -26.51 13.15 4.52
C ILE A 238 -26.57 14.15 5.67
N SER A 239 -25.39 14.68 6.05
CA SER A 239 -25.24 15.66 7.12
C SER A 239 -24.38 16.84 6.66
N TYR A 240 -24.84 18.06 6.96
CA TYR A 240 -24.10 19.31 6.79
C TYR A 240 -23.71 19.93 8.13
N ASP A 241 -23.86 19.16 9.20
CA ASP A 241 -23.51 19.60 10.55
C ASP A 241 -21.97 19.69 10.70
N PRO A 242 -21.42 20.84 11.14
CA PRO A 242 -19.98 21.04 11.23
C PRO A 242 -19.32 20.18 12.32
N GLU A 243 -20.00 19.88 13.41
CA GLU A 243 -19.45 19.03 14.48
C GLU A 243 -19.41 17.57 14.01
N ASN A 244 -20.42 17.13 13.26
CA ASN A 244 -20.41 15.82 12.63
C ASN A 244 -19.31 15.70 11.58
N HIS A 245 -19.03 16.74 10.80
CA HIS A 245 -17.93 16.73 9.83
C HIS A 245 -16.56 16.58 10.52
N GLN A 246 -16.33 17.29 11.61
CA GLN A 246 -15.12 17.12 12.42
C GLN A 246 -15.01 15.67 12.92
N LYS A 247 -16.09 15.16 13.52
CA LYS A 247 -16.13 13.79 14.04
C LYS A 247 -15.86 12.73 12.96
N MET A 248 -16.44 12.87 11.76
CA MET A 248 -16.22 11.95 10.65
C MET A 248 -14.78 12.01 10.12
N THR A 249 -14.16 13.19 10.14
CA THR A 249 -12.74 13.36 9.80
C THR A 249 -11.83 12.65 10.81
N ASP A 250 -12.11 12.84 12.10
CA ASP A 250 -11.36 12.19 13.18
C ASP A 250 -11.51 10.66 13.10
N VAL A 251 -12.71 10.15 12.92
CA VAL A 251 -12.98 8.71 12.77
C VAL A 251 -12.21 8.09 11.59
N ARG A 252 -12.21 8.75 10.43
CA ARG A 252 -11.44 8.28 9.27
C ARG A 252 -9.94 8.26 9.57
N LYS A 253 -9.44 9.29 10.24
CA LYS A 253 -8.04 9.35 10.66
C LYS A 253 -7.71 8.27 11.68
N ASP A 254 -8.50 8.14 12.74
CA ASP A 254 -8.28 7.18 13.82
C ASP A 254 -8.34 5.74 13.33
N LYS A 255 -9.22 5.45 12.35
CA LYS A 255 -9.28 4.16 11.67
C LYS A 255 -7.93 3.82 11.01
N ILE A 256 -7.38 4.73 10.24
CA ILE A 256 -6.10 4.49 9.52
C ILE A 256 -4.94 4.42 10.51
N ASP A 257 -4.83 5.33 11.45
CA ASP A 257 -3.79 5.30 12.49
C ASP A 257 -3.89 4.04 13.35
N GLY A 258 -5.13 3.59 13.64
CA GLY A 258 -5.41 2.39 14.41
C GLY A 258 -4.90 1.09 13.78
N ILE A 259 -4.71 1.05 12.46
CA ILE A 259 -4.13 -0.10 11.74
C ILE A 259 -2.76 -0.47 12.33
N ALA A 260 -2.00 0.49 12.86
CA ALA A 260 -0.70 0.23 13.48
C ALA A 260 -0.73 -0.80 14.62
N ARG A 261 -1.89 -1.06 15.22
CA ARG A 261 -2.10 -2.10 16.26
C ARG A 261 -2.29 -3.50 15.69
N PHE A 262 -2.57 -3.61 14.38
CA PHE A 262 -2.94 -4.85 13.68
C PHE A 262 -1.90 -5.26 12.64
N ILE A 263 -0.77 -4.58 12.60
CA ILE A 263 0.38 -4.90 11.76
C ILE A 263 1.57 -5.25 12.66
N PRO A 264 2.51 -6.08 12.16
CA PRO A 264 3.67 -6.46 12.95
C PRO A 264 4.56 -5.25 13.29
N GLU A 265 5.31 -5.37 14.37
CA GLU A 265 6.38 -4.45 14.69
C GLU A 265 7.46 -4.46 13.60
N GLN A 266 8.18 -3.35 13.47
CA GLN A 266 9.29 -3.24 12.53
C GLN A 266 10.49 -4.02 13.02
N ASP A 267 10.94 -4.96 12.19
CA ASP A 267 12.15 -5.74 12.42
C ASP A 267 13.37 -5.13 11.74
N VAL A 268 14.55 -5.54 12.21
CA VAL A 268 15.83 -5.29 11.55
C VAL A 268 16.11 -6.41 10.56
N SER A 269 16.17 -6.08 9.27
CA SER A 269 16.36 -7.06 8.20
C SER A 269 17.76 -7.68 8.19
N LEU A 270 18.75 -6.96 8.68
CA LEU A 270 20.13 -7.43 8.82
C LEU A 270 20.89 -6.54 9.82
N GLY A 271 21.45 -7.12 10.86
CA GLY A 271 22.25 -6.43 11.87
C GLY A 271 21.59 -6.46 13.24
N GLU A 272 21.95 -5.49 14.08
CA GLU A 272 21.45 -5.35 15.45
C GLU A 272 20.34 -4.31 15.50
N SER A 273 19.53 -4.30 16.55
CA SER A 273 18.43 -3.33 16.75
C SER A 273 18.89 -1.97 17.30
N SER A 274 20.19 -1.75 17.43
CA SER A 274 20.82 -0.49 17.82
C SER A 274 22.25 -0.44 17.30
N GLY A 275 22.86 0.74 17.27
CA GLY A 275 24.26 0.88 16.82
C GLY A 275 24.55 2.24 16.19
N LYS A 276 25.63 2.30 15.43
CA LYS A 276 26.09 3.56 14.85
C LYS A 276 25.25 4.03 13.65
N LEU A 277 24.86 3.09 12.77
CA LEU A 277 24.19 3.45 11.53
C LEU A 277 23.07 2.48 11.17
N ALA A 278 21.86 2.99 10.96
CA ALA A 278 20.79 2.27 10.29
C ALA A 278 20.66 2.76 8.84
N VAL A 279 20.66 1.82 7.89
CA VAL A 279 20.28 2.10 6.50
C VAL A 279 18.84 1.67 6.30
N VAL A 280 17.98 2.65 6.08
CA VAL A 280 16.52 2.45 6.02
C VAL A 280 16.07 2.50 4.58
N GLY A 281 15.49 1.40 4.10
CA GLY A 281 14.94 1.28 2.76
C GLY A 281 13.46 1.00 2.71
N TRP A 282 12.89 1.14 1.54
CA TRP A 282 11.57 0.68 1.17
C TRP A 282 11.55 0.28 -0.31
N GLY A 283 10.55 -0.48 -0.74
CA GLY A 283 10.45 -0.84 -2.14
C GLY A 283 11.69 -1.58 -2.67
N SER A 284 11.97 -1.43 -3.94
CA SER A 284 13.04 -2.14 -4.66
C SER A 284 14.48 -1.72 -4.30
N THR A 285 14.67 -0.78 -3.38
CA THR A 285 16.01 -0.50 -2.84
C THR A 285 16.55 -1.61 -1.93
N TYR A 286 15.68 -2.54 -1.49
CA TYR A 286 16.02 -3.65 -0.59
C TYR A 286 17.30 -4.38 -0.97
N GLY A 287 17.39 -4.91 -2.18
CA GLY A 287 18.51 -5.78 -2.59
C GLY A 287 19.87 -5.07 -2.56
N ALA A 288 19.92 -3.82 -3.04
CA ALA A 288 21.12 -3.02 -3.05
C ALA A 288 21.56 -2.64 -1.62
N ILE A 289 20.61 -2.24 -0.76
CA ILE A 289 20.89 -1.91 0.65
C ILE A 289 21.36 -3.17 1.40
N HIS A 290 20.60 -4.27 1.29
CA HIS A 290 20.91 -5.51 2.01
C HIS A 290 22.31 -6.01 1.69
N GLN A 291 22.68 -6.02 0.41
CA GLN A 291 24.01 -6.47 0.00
C GLN A 291 25.12 -5.51 0.42
N ALA A 292 24.88 -4.19 0.37
CA ALA A 292 25.86 -3.19 0.83
C ALA A 292 26.11 -3.31 2.33
N VAL A 293 25.06 -3.38 3.13
CA VAL A 293 25.15 -3.57 4.60
C VAL A 293 25.86 -4.89 4.93
N LYS A 294 25.51 -6.00 4.22
CA LYS A 294 26.19 -7.30 4.41
C LYS A 294 27.69 -7.21 4.20
N ARG A 295 28.16 -6.53 3.15
CA ARG A 295 29.58 -6.34 2.86
C ARG A 295 30.26 -5.46 3.91
N CYS A 296 29.66 -4.33 4.28
CA CYS A 296 30.19 -3.45 5.32
C CYS A 296 30.32 -4.18 6.67
N ARG A 297 29.33 -5.01 7.06
CA ARG A 297 29.42 -5.84 8.27
C ARG A 297 30.53 -6.90 8.19
N GLN A 298 30.83 -7.45 7.03
CA GLN A 298 31.99 -8.34 6.83
C GLN A 298 33.33 -7.59 7.08
N GLU A 299 33.37 -6.30 6.80
CA GLU A 299 34.47 -5.39 7.16
C GLU A 299 34.44 -4.91 8.62
N LYS A 300 33.51 -5.46 9.45
CA LYS A 300 33.30 -5.14 10.87
C LYS A 300 32.79 -3.71 11.13
N LEU A 301 32.15 -3.10 10.16
CA LEU A 301 31.47 -1.83 10.35
C LEU A 301 30.14 -2.05 11.10
N ASP A 302 29.82 -1.16 12.05
CA ASP A 302 28.59 -1.18 12.83
C ASP A 302 27.47 -0.50 12.04
N VAL A 303 26.76 -1.31 11.25
CA VAL A 303 25.67 -0.86 10.38
C VAL A 303 24.57 -1.93 10.31
N SER A 304 23.33 -1.50 10.30
CA SER A 304 22.14 -2.36 10.20
C SER A 304 21.24 -1.94 9.04
N HIS A 305 20.45 -2.86 8.52
CA HIS A 305 19.44 -2.63 7.49
C HIS A 305 18.04 -2.76 8.06
N ILE A 306 17.21 -1.75 7.86
CA ILE A 306 15.78 -1.75 8.17
C ILE A 306 15.01 -1.56 6.87
N GLN A 307 14.13 -2.51 6.53
CA GLN A 307 13.28 -2.42 5.35
C GLN A 307 11.83 -2.16 5.76
N ILE A 308 11.28 -1.03 5.35
CA ILE A 308 9.92 -0.62 5.71
C ILE A 308 8.93 -1.14 4.66
N ARG A 309 7.95 -1.94 5.10
CA ARG A 309 6.81 -2.39 4.28
C ARG A 309 5.61 -1.46 4.43
N TYR A 310 5.28 -1.08 5.66
CA TYR A 310 4.13 -0.25 5.99
C TYR A 310 4.56 1.22 6.04
N LEU A 311 4.22 1.96 4.99
CA LEU A 311 4.60 3.36 4.84
C LEU A 311 3.56 4.31 5.44
N ASN A 312 2.30 3.87 5.55
CA ASN A 312 1.24 4.54 6.30
C ASN A 312 0.16 3.54 6.73
N PRO A 313 -0.19 3.43 8.03
CA PRO A 313 0.63 3.93 9.13
C PRO A 313 1.94 3.16 9.25
N PHE A 314 2.93 3.76 9.86
CA PHE A 314 4.15 3.03 10.24
C PHE A 314 3.89 2.10 11.42
N PRO A 315 4.65 0.99 11.57
CA PRO A 315 4.66 0.18 12.76
C PRO A 315 4.93 1.00 14.03
N GLN A 316 4.28 0.62 15.14
CA GLN A 316 4.31 1.41 16.38
C GLN A 316 5.71 1.65 16.94
N ASN A 317 6.59 0.65 16.83
CA ASN A 317 7.95 0.69 17.37
C ASN A 317 8.96 1.40 16.45
N LEU A 318 8.60 1.78 15.21
CA LEU A 318 9.56 2.30 14.23
C LEU A 318 10.33 3.52 14.75
N GLY A 319 9.67 4.46 15.43
CA GLY A 319 10.31 5.66 15.97
C GLY A 319 11.39 5.32 17.00
N GLU A 320 11.09 4.45 17.95
CA GLU A 320 12.04 4.00 18.98
C GLU A 320 13.21 3.24 18.35
N LEU A 321 12.93 2.37 17.39
CA LEU A 321 13.94 1.63 16.66
C LEU A 321 14.90 2.58 15.92
N LEU A 322 14.40 3.59 15.22
CA LEU A 322 15.26 4.56 14.53
C LEU A 322 16.10 5.41 15.47
N LEU A 323 15.57 5.78 16.65
CA LEU A 323 16.27 6.54 17.68
C LEU A 323 17.34 5.72 18.42
N SER A 324 17.37 4.40 18.25
CA SER A 324 18.40 3.53 18.85
C SER A 324 19.73 3.52 18.07
N TYR A 325 19.80 4.26 16.96
CA TYR A 325 21.02 4.41 16.16
C TYR A 325 21.52 5.86 16.21
N ASP A 326 22.84 6.02 16.17
CA ASP A 326 23.45 7.35 16.13
C ASP A 326 23.12 8.12 14.84
N THR A 327 23.02 7.40 13.74
CA THR A 327 22.73 7.96 12.41
C THR A 327 21.76 7.07 11.64
N VAL A 328 20.86 7.69 10.87
CA VAL A 328 19.93 7.03 9.95
C VAL A 328 20.21 7.51 8.53
N LEU A 329 20.48 6.59 7.60
CA LEU A 329 20.66 6.85 6.17
C LEU A 329 19.46 6.30 5.39
N VAL A 330 18.88 7.09 4.48
CA VAL A 330 17.72 6.69 3.68
C VAL A 330 18.05 6.76 2.19
N PRO A 331 18.43 5.64 1.55
CA PRO A 331 18.59 5.57 0.09
C PRO A 331 17.22 5.50 -0.59
N GLU A 332 16.93 6.44 -1.50
CA GLU A 332 15.67 6.49 -2.24
C GLU A 332 15.89 6.81 -3.72
N MET A 333 15.10 6.18 -4.58
CA MET A 333 15.05 6.51 -6.01
C MET A 333 14.07 7.67 -6.29
N ASN A 334 14.20 8.73 -5.50
CA ASN A 334 13.47 9.99 -5.58
C ASN A 334 14.28 11.12 -4.93
N THR A 335 13.70 12.28 -4.73
CA THR A 335 14.36 13.46 -4.15
C THR A 335 14.29 13.52 -2.61
N GLY A 336 14.07 12.40 -1.92
CA GLY A 336 14.02 12.33 -0.45
C GLY A 336 12.59 12.39 0.10
N GLN A 337 11.69 11.58 -0.42
CA GLN A 337 10.30 11.58 0.02
C GLN A 337 10.13 10.91 1.39
N LEU A 338 10.63 9.66 1.58
CA LEU A 338 10.55 8.98 2.86
C LEU A 338 11.41 9.68 3.93
N VAL A 339 12.62 10.11 3.59
CA VAL A 339 13.49 10.80 4.56
C VAL A 339 12.80 12.02 5.16
N ASN A 340 12.04 12.77 4.36
CA ASN A 340 11.29 13.93 4.85
C ASN A 340 10.12 13.53 5.75
N VAL A 341 9.42 12.44 5.45
CA VAL A 341 8.35 11.90 6.30
C VAL A 341 8.92 11.45 7.65
N LEU A 342 10.03 10.71 7.66
CA LEU A 342 10.68 10.24 8.88
C LEU A 342 11.16 11.42 9.75
N ARG A 343 11.80 12.43 9.13
CA ARG A 343 12.22 13.66 9.82
C ARG A 343 11.04 14.37 10.47
N SER A 344 9.96 14.55 9.72
CA SER A 344 8.76 15.23 10.22
C SER A 344 8.06 14.47 11.34
N LYS A 345 7.93 13.14 11.19
CA LYS A 345 7.17 12.32 12.13
C LYS A 345 7.92 12.04 13.43
N TYR A 346 9.23 11.80 13.35
CA TYR A 346 10.05 11.35 14.48
C TYR A 346 11.08 12.38 14.95
N LEU A 347 11.17 13.54 14.29
CA LEU A 347 12.12 14.62 14.60
C LEU A 347 13.59 14.14 14.63
N ILE A 348 13.92 13.19 13.76
CA ILE A 348 15.27 12.64 13.63
C ILE A 348 16.04 13.34 12.50
N ASP A 349 17.37 13.47 12.63
CA ASP A 349 18.24 13.99 11.59
C ASP A 349 18.64 12.86 10.60
N ALA A 350 17.68 12.25 9.93
CA ALA A 350 17.97 11.23 8.94
C ALA A 350 18.71 11.84 7.73
N LYS A 351 19.71 11.13 7.21
CA LYS A 351 20.50 11.53 6.05
C LYS A 351 19.90 10.96 4.77
N ALA A 352 19.85 11.76 3.72
CA ALA A 352 19.32 11.34 2.43
C ALA A 352 20.44 10.83 1.51
N LEU A 353 20.18 9.74 0.79
CA LEU A 353 20.95 9.32 -0.38
C LEU A 353 19.99 9.21 -1.57
N ASN A 354 19.88 10.26 -2.37
CA ASN A 354 18.88 10.37 -3.41
C ASN A 354 19.47 10.03 -4.80
N LYS A 355 18.70 9.27 -5.59
CA LYS A 355 19.04 8.94 -6.97
C LYS A 355 17.82 9.01 -7.86
N VAL A 356 17.79 9.94 -8.81
CA VAL A 356 16.71 10.10 -9.79
C VAL A 356 17.30 9.92 -11.20
N SER A 357 17.40 8.68 -11.64
CA SER A 357 18.05 8.35 -12.91
C SER A 357 17.32 7.28 -13.73
N GLY A 358 16.15 6.83 -13.24
CA GLY A 358 15.44 5.71 -13.85
C GLY A 358 16.17 4.37 -13.77
N GLN A 359 17.10 4.24 -12.82
CA GLN A 359 17.92 3.03 -12.60
C GLN A 359 18.02 2.72 -11.10
N PRO A 360 18.05 1.43 -10.71
CA PRO A 360 18.29 1.02 -9.34
C PRO A 360 19.65 1.52 -8.82
N PHE A 361 19.79 1.59 -7.49
CA PHE A 361 21.09 1.79 -6.86
C PHE A 361 22.05 0.66 -7.20
N LYS A 362 23.32 1.02 -7.42
CA LYS A 362 24.43 0.05 -7.38
C LYS A 362 24.81 -0.18 -5.91
N ILE A 363 25.16 -1.40 -5.56
CA ILE A 363 25.61 -1.77 -4.20
C ILE A 363 26.73 -0.82 -3.73
N ARG A 364 27.69 -0.52 -4.61
CA ARG A 364 28.83 0.34 -4.32
C ARG A 364 28.43 1.77 -3.93
N GLU A 365 27.38 2.34 -4.53
CA GLU A 365 26.92 3.70 -4.20
C GLU A 365 26.47 3.78 -2.72
N ILE A 366 25.84 2.72 -2.21
CA ILE A 366 25.40 2.62 -0.82
C ILE A 366 26.59 2.31 0.10
N GLU A 367 27.51 1.39 -0.29
CA GLU A 367 28.72 1.08 0.48
C GLU A 367 29.57 2.34 0.72
N GLU A 368 29.78 3.16 -0.32
CA GLU A 368 30.53 4.41 -0.22
C GLU A 368 29.85 5.42 0.74
N ALA A 369 28.54 5.53 0.67
CA ALA A 369 27.78 6.39 1.60
C ALA A 369 27.85 5.90 3.06
N ILE A 370 27.74 4.59 3.30
CA ILE A 370 27.88 3.99 4.63
C ILE A 370 29.28 4.32 5.21
N LYS A 371 30.34 4.05 4.45
CA LYS A 371 31.74 4.28 4.89
C LYS A 371 31.97 5.75 5.20
N SER A 372 31.54 6.65 4.33
CA SER A 372 31.66 8.09 4.54
C SER A 372 30.98 8.59 5.83
N LEU A 373 29.81 8.03 6.19
CA LEU A 373 29.10 8.41 7.40
C LEU A 373 29.71 7.84 8.70
N LEU A 374 30.35 6.67 8.61
CA LEU A 374 30.98 6.04 9.76
C LEU A 374 32.42 6.56 10.04
N GLU A 375 33.02 7.23 9.04
CA GLU A 375 34.33 7.88 9.17
C GLU A 375 34.22 9.36 9.62
N ALA A 376 33.04 9.98 9.51
CA ALA A 376 32.78 11.37 9.89
C ALA A 376 32.47 11.51 11.39
#